data_521285d4da082dd83751b93886fa3ff9
#
_entry.id   521285d4da082dd83751b93886fa3ff9
#
_cell.length_a   1.000
_cell.length_b   1.000
_cell.length_c   1.000
_cell.angle_alpha   90.00
_cell.angle_beta   90.00
_cell.angle_gamma   90.00
#
_symmetry.space_group_name_H-M   'P 1'
#
loop_
_entity.id
_entity.type
_entity.pdbx_description
1 polymer ?
#
loop_
_entity_poly.entity_id
_entity_poly.type
_entity_poly.pdbx_seq_one_letter_code
_entity_poly.pdbx_strand_id
1 'polypeptide(L)'
;MKKALILFLAILIIPISGSSQEIENLDYISPFHEDLAAIKKEGQWAFINTIGEIIIDFRDDLVVTSVGDINYPIFSEDRCLIEEQKDDISYFGYIDTSGKTVIAPQFLNAANFNEERALALKLIKDVVAKNEALEKNVVYYKYHEVVIDKNGEAKDYLNPKGVNVVLDKDFLKEPPQITAKQISKTLYAFKGKHTKWTLIRIND
;
A
#
# COMPACT_ATOMS: atom_id res chain seq x y z
N MET A 1 7.58 -4.84 -63.67
CA MET A 1 7.98 -5.75 -62.58
C MET A 1 9.26 -5.31 -61.85
N LYS A 2 10.35 -4.85 -62.55
CA LYS A 2 11.59 -4.41 -61.82
C LYS A 2 11.41 -3.18 -60.90
N LYS A 3 10.52 -2.23 -61.25
CA LYS A 3 10.26 -1.02 -60.45
C LYS A 3 9.46 -1.33 -59.16
N ALA A 4 8.56 -2.32 -59.18
CA ALA A 4 7.81 -2.76 -58.01
C ALA A 4 8.69 -3.53 -57.00
N LEU A 5 9.70 -4.28 -57.51
CA LEU A 5 10.66 -4.99 -56.65
C LEU A 5 11.59 -4.05 -55.90
N ILE A 6 12.00 -2.92 -56.51
CA ILE A 6 12.84 -1.91 -55.89
C ILE A 6 12.07 -1.18 -54.79
N LEU A 7 10.78 -0.91 -54.98
CA LEU A 7 9.93 -0.28 -53.96
C LEU A 7 9.71 -1.21 -52.75
N PHE A 8 9.57 -2.53 -52.98
CA PHE A 8 9.43 -3.51 -51.92
C PHE A 8 10.73 -3.70 -51.10
N LEU A 9 11.90 -3.60 -51.77
CA LEU A 9 13.20 -3.68 -51.12
C LEU A 9 13.50 -2.43 -50.29
N ALA A 10 13.01 -1.24 -50.69
CA ALA A 10 13.18 0.02 -49.95
C ALA A 10 12.38 0.06 -48.61
N ILE A 11 11.24 -0.65 -48.55
CA ILE A 11 10.42 -0.76 -47.34
C ILE A 11 11.10 -1.65 -46.26
N LEU A 12 11.96 -2.58 -46.68
CA LEU A 12 12.69 -3.50 -45.79
C LEU A 12 13.89 -2.83 -45.05
N ILE A 13 14.25 -1.59 -45.42
CA ILE A 13 15.40 -0.85 -44.86
C ILE A 13 14.94 0.29 -43.92
N ILE A 14 13.66 0.29 -43.49
CA ILE A 14 13.26 1.22 -42.40
C ILE A 14 13.91 0.69 -41.13
N PRO A 15 14.93 1.36 -40.57
CA PRO A 15 15.42 0.97 -39.26
C PRO A 15 14.25 1.12 -38.30
N ILE A 16 13.85 0.03 -37.68
CA ILE A 16 13.02 0.09 -36.50
C ILE A 16 13.92 0.75 -35.45
N SER A 17 13.88 2.07 -35.38
CA SER A 17 14.47 2.81 -34.28
C SER A 17 13.70 2.37 -33.05
N GLY A 18 14.19 1.36 -32.37
CA GLY A 18 13.80 1.09 -31.00
C GLY A 18 14.14 2.36 -30.20
N SER A 19 13.14 3.18 -29.90
CA SER A 19 13.33 4.28 -28.97
C SER A 19 13.71 3.62 -27.63
N SER A 20 15.01 3.61 -27.32
CA SER A 20 15.44 3.41 -25.93
C SER A 20 14.82 4.56 -25.16
N GLN A 21 13.84 4.27 -24.33
CA GLN A 21 13.22 5.27 -23.47
C GLN A 21 14.24 5.55 -22.35
N GLU A 22 15.00 6.64 -22.51
CA GLU A 22 15.93 7.09 -21.50
C GLU A 22 15.16 7.89 -20.45
N ILE A 23 15.19 7.45 -19.18
CA ILE A 23 14.58 8.16 -18.05
C ILE A 23 15.71 8.90 -17.35
N GLU A 24 15.75 10.22 -17.56
CA GLU A 24 16.81 11.08 -17.03
C GLU A 24 16.40 11.80 -15.74
N ASN A 25 17.43 12.32 -15.02
CA ASN A 25 17.29 13.17 -13.84
C ASN A 25 16.48 12.51 -12.70
N LEU A 26 16.79 11.24 -12.43
CA LEU A 26 16.22 10.52 -11.29
C LEU A 26 16.95 10.88 -10.00
N ASP A 27 16.20 11.13 -8.92
CA ASP A 27 16.73 11.37 -7.57
C ASP A 27 17.13 10.06 -6.88
N TYR A 28 16.47 8.94 -7.23
CA TYR A 28 16.70 7.64 -6.63
C TYR A 28 16.24 6.49 -7.52
N ILE A 29 16.93 5.35 -7.41
CA ILE A 29 16.58 4.08 -8.05
C ILE A 29 16.78 2.97 -7.02
N SER A 30 15.73 2.20 -6.74
CA SER A 30 15.80 1.04 -5.84
C SER A 30 16.38 -0.20 -6.54
N PRO A 31 16.85 -1.20 -5.79
CA PRO A 31 16.96 -2.55 -6.32
C PRO A 31 15.60 -3.08 -6.79
N PHE A 32 15.64 -4.08 -7.67
CA PHE A 32 14.43 -4.80 -8.08
C PHE A 32 13.87 -5.65 -6.95
N HIS A 33 12.55 -5.59 -6.77
CA HIS A 33 11.78 -6.44 -5.88
C HIS A 33 10.51 -6.89 -6.64
N GLU A 34 10.27 -8.20 -6.74
CA GLU A 34 9.18 -8.77 -7.55
C GLU A 34 9.14 -8.21 -8.99
N ASP A 35 10.31 -8.18 -9.66
CA ASP A 35 10.51 -7.69 -11.02
C ASP A 35 10.19 -6.21 -11.26
N LEU A 36 9.94 -5.45 -10.21
CA LEU A 36 9.71 -4.00 -10.23
C LEU A 36 10.77 -3.25 -9.41
N ALA A 37 11.23 -2.12 -9.92
CA ALA A 37 12.10 -1.19 -9.19
C ALA A 37 11.40 0.16 -9.05
N ALA A 38 11.45 0.72 -7.83
CA ALA A 38 10.96 2.06 -7.57
C ALA A 38 11.98 3.09 -8.04
N ILE A 39 11.54 4.10 -8.76
CA ILE A 39 12.32 5.26 -9.14
C ILE A 39 11.69 6.53 -8.58
N LYS A 40 12.52 7.50 -8.21
CA LYS A 40 12.06 8.79 -7.67
C LYS A 40 12.51 9.94 -8.54
N LYS A 41 11.61 10.88 -8.77
CA LYS A 41 11.88 12.13 -9.47
C LYS A 41 10.98 13.24 -8.91
N GLU A 42 11.60 14.39 -8.58
CA GLU A 42 10.87 15.57 -8.11
C GLU A 42 9.89 15.28 -6.96
N GLY A 43 10.28 14.38 -6.03
CA GLY A 43 9.48 14.00 -4.87
C GLY A 43 8.48 12.88 -5.12
N GLN A 44 8.13 12.57 -6.36
CA GLN A 44 7.19 11.51 -6.75
C GLN A 44 7.91 10.19 -7.00
N TRP A 45 7.19 9.08 -6.82
CA TRP A 45 7.66 7.73 -7.08
C TRP A 45 6.93 7.11 -8.28
N ALA A 46 7.66 6.31 -9.05
CA ALA A 46 7.14 5.49 -10.14
C ALA A 46 7.75 4.09 -10.05
N PHE A 47 7.24 3.14 -10.84
CA PHE A 47 7.83 1.81 -10.95
C PHE A 47 8.19 1.49 -12.38
N ILE A 48 9.36 0.87 -12.55
CA ILE A 48 9.86 0.33 -13.82
C ILE A 48 9.96 -1.19 -13.76
N ASN A 49 9.83 -1.83 -14.92
CA ASN A 49 10.10 -3.25 -15.09
C ASN A 49 11.59 -3.52 -15.36
N THR A 50 11.97 -4.80 -15.51
CA THR A 50 13.35 -5.26 -15.72
C THR A 50 13.98 -4.80 -17.04
N ILE A 51 13.20 -4.29 -18.00
CA ILE A 51 13.70 -3.73 -19.27
C ILE A 51 13.69 -2.19 -19.26
N GLY A 52 13.37 -1.57 -18.12
CA GLY A 52 13.42 -0.11 -17.92
C GLY A 52 12.18 0.65 -18.39
N GLU A 53 11.07 -0.03 -18.68
CA GLU A 53 9.81 0.63 -19.03
C GLU A 53 9.06 1.06 -17.76
N ILE A 54 8.49 2.27 -17.77
CA ILE A 54 7.61 2.74 -16.71
C ILE A 54 6.30 1.94 -16.78
N ILE A 55 6.00 1.19 -15.72
CA ILE A 55 4.77 0.40 -15.56
C ILE A 55 3.74 1.16 -14.74
N ILE A 56 4.20 1.92 -13.76
CA ILE A 56 3.37 2.79 -12.94
C ILE A 56 3.97 4.18 -13.01
N ASP A 57 3.18 5.13 -13.51
CA ASP A 57 3.56 6.54 -13.65
C ASP A 57 3.88 7.19 -12.29
N PHE A 58 4.62 8.30 -12.35
CA PHE A 58 4.97 9.09 -11.17
C PHE A 58 3.73 9.54 -10.41
N ARG A 59 3.75 9.27 -9.09
CA ARG A 59 2.66 9.57 -8.16
C ARG A 59 3.21 9.89 -6.76
N ASP A 60 2.44 10.59 -5.95
CA ASP A 60 2.83 11.10 -4.64
C ASP A 60 2.23 10.33 -3.46
N ASP A 61 1.31 9.39 -3.73
CA ASP A 61 0.60 8.62 -2.73
C ASP A 61 1.25 7.27 -2.37
N LEU A 62 2.39 6.92 -3.00
CA LEU A 62 3.11 5.67 -2.67
C LEU A 62 3.79 5.76 -1.31
N VAL A 63 3.52 4.79 -0.44
CA VAL A 63 4.08 4.73 0.91
C VAL A 63 5.49 4.16 0.88
N VAL A 64 6.42 4.92 1.44
CA VAL A 64 7.79 4.49 1.65
C VAL A 64 7.84 3.50 2.81
N THR A 65 8.35 2.30 2.57
CA THR A 65 8.54 1.26 3.58
C THR A 65 10.01 0.97 3.78
N SER A 66 10.40 0.64 5.01
CA SER A 66 11.79 0.32 5.32
C SER A 66 12.16 -1.05 4.76
N VAL A 67 13.23 -1.10 3.95
CA VAL A 67 13.85 -2.32 3.44
C VAL A 67 15.33 -2.28 3.81
N GLY A 68 15.69 -2.95 4.90
CA GLY A 68 17.02 -2.78 5.50
C GLY A 68 17.24 -1.34 5.96
N ASP A 69 18.30 -0.70 5.49
CA ASP A 69 18.64 0.70 5.82
C ASP A 69 18.09 1.72 4.80
N ILE A 70 17.37 1.25 3.77
CA ILE A 70 16.87 2.10 2.68
C ILE A 70 15.34 2.13 2.70
N ASN A 71 14.77 3.35 2.60
CA ASN A 71 13.35 3.57 2.58
C ASN A 71 12.89 3.88 1.15
N TYR A 72 12.05 3.02 0.56
CA TYR A 72 11.40 3.21 -0.72
C TYR A 72 10.10 2.38 -0.80
N PRO A 73 9.15 2.72 -1.70
CA PRO A 73 7.96 1.89 -1.92
C PRO A 73 8.35 0.55 -2.53
N ILE A 74 7.69 -0.52 -2.11
CA ILE A 74 7.90 -1.87 -2.67
C ILE A 74 6.57 -2.54 -2.97
N PHE A 75 6.59 -3.38 -4.01
CA PHE A 75 5.60 -4.42 -4.16
C PHE A 75 5.94 -5.61 -3.26
N SER A 76 4.95 -6.15 -2.61
CA SER A 76 5.03 -7.40 -1.86
C SER A 76 3.76 -8.19 -2.12
N GLU A 77 3.90 -9.35 -2.76
CA GLU A 77 2.80 -10.21 -3.19
C GLU A 77 1.77 -9.49 -4.06
N ASP A 78 2.26 -8.77 -5.10
CA ASP A 78 1.49 -7.98 -6.05
C ASP A 78 0.72 -6.79 -5.43
N ARG A 79 1.11 -6.33 -4.24
CA ARG A 79 0.49 -5.19 -3.55
C ARG A 79 1.55 -4.17 -3.14
N CYS A 80 1.26 -2.90 -3.38
CA CYS A 80 2.05 -1.78 -2.88
C CYS A 80 1.14 -0.84 -2.08
N LEU A 81 1.64 -0.40 -0.94
CA LEU A 81 0.93 0.54 -0.05
C LEU A 81 0.77 1.91 -0.71
N ILE A 82 -0.43 2.46 -0.55
CA ILE A 82 -0.74 3.85 -0.86
C ILE A 82 -1.36 4.55 0.35
N GLU A 83 -1.21 5.86 0.40
CA GLU A 83 -1.77 6.74 1.42
C GLU A 83 -2.65 7.81 0.78
N GLU A 84 -3.79 8.09 1.38
CA GLU A 84 -4.66 9.22 1.05
C GLU A 84 -4.98 9.99 2.32
N GLN A 85 -4.88 11.32 2.27
CA GLN A 85 -5.31 12.16 3.39
C GLN A 85 -6.76 12.60 3.23
N LYS A 86 -7.56 12.39 4.29
CA LYS A 86 -8.94 12.87 4.43
C LYS A 86 -9.06 13.64 5.75
N ASP A 87 -9.44 14.89 5.68
CA ASP A 87 -9.53 15.79 6.85
C ASP A 87 -8.20 15.86 7.63
N ASP A 88 -7.07 15.90 6.91
CA ASP A 88 -5.70 15.86 7.43
C ASP A 88 -5.35 14.59 8.24
N ILE A 89 -6.10 13.50 8.04
CA ILE A 89 -5.83 12.18 8.62
C ILE A 89 -5.43 11.22 7.51
N SER A 90 -4.32 10.51 7.73
CA SER A 90 -3.82 9.51 6.78
C SER A 90 -4.64 8.23 6.80
N TYR A 91 -5.00 7.74 5.62
CA TYR A 91 -5.63 6.44 5.40
C TYR A 91 -4.82 5.63 4.39
N PHE A 92 -4.64 4.36 4.67
CA PHE A 92 -3.82 3.44 3.89
C PHE A 92 -4.68 2.46 3.11
N GLY A 93 -4.24 2.16 1.90
CA GLY A 93 -4.82 1.19 0.98
C GLY A 93 -3.74 0.55 0.12
N TYR A 94 -4.12 -0.09 -0.97
CA TYR A 94 -3.17 -0.80 -1.82
C TYR A 94 -3.53 -0.68 -3.30
N ILE A 95 -2.49 -0.61 -4.12
CA ILE A 95 -2.55 -0.78 -5.57
C ILE A 95 -2.04 -2.16 -5.96
N ASP A 96 -2.41 -2.62 -7.16
CA ASP A 96 -1.81 -3.76 -7.83
C ASP A 96 -0.64 -3.35 -8.74
N THR A 97 0.02 -4.33 -9.37
CA THR A 97 1.16 -4.12 -10.27
C THR A 97 0.82 -3.35 -11.56
N SER A 98 -0.46 -3.11 -11.85
CA SER A 98 -0.90 -2.21 -12.92
C SER A 98 -1.08 -0.76 -12.46
N GLY A 99 -0.87 -0.46 -11.17
CA GLY A 99 -1.10 0.85 -10.56
C GLY A 99 -2.56 1.14 -10.20
N LYS A 100 -3.46 0.15 -10.36
CA LYS A 100 -4.87 0.29 -10.01
C LYS A 100 -5.08 0.10 -8.52
N THR A 101 -5.87 0.97 -7.89
CA THR A 101 -6.29 0.80 -6.50
C THR A 101 -7.21 -0.41 -6.38
N VAL A 102 -6.76 -1.42 -5.63
CA VAL A 102 -7.50 -2.67 -5.38
C VAL A 102 -8.07 -2.74 -3.96
N ILE A 103 -7.46 -2.02 -3.02
CA ILE A 103 -7.99 -1.80 -1.69
C ILE A 103 -7.98 -0.28 -1.46
N ALA A 104 -9.16 0.32 -1.44
CA ALA A 104 -9.29 1.76 -1.21
C ALA A 104 -8.69 2.15 0.15
N PRO A 105 -8.06 3.35 0.27
CA PRO A 105 -7.55 3.86 1.54
C PRO A 105 -8.65 3.93 2.61
N GLN A 106 -8.53 3.08 3.63
CA GLN A 106 -9.53 2.92 4.69
C GLN A 106 -8.94 2.55 6.05
N PHE A 107 -7.68 2.14 6.10
CA PHE A 107 -7.00 1.76 7.33
C PHE A 107 -6.23 2.94 7.91
N LEU A 108 -6.22 3.13 9.22
CA LEU A 108 -5.40 4.18 9.87
C LEU A 108 -3.89 3.89 9.80
N ASN A 109 -3.50 2.67 9.53
CA ASN A 109 -2.16 2.22 9.19
C ASN A 109 -2.24 0.81 8.58
N ALA A 110 -1.26 0.44 7.76
CA ALA A 110 -1.18 -0.89 7.18
C ALA A 110 0.29 -1.29 6.91
N ALA A 111 0.57 -2.58 6.90
CA ALA A 111 1.87 -3.16 6.59
C ALA A 111 1.86 -3.77 5.17
N ASN A 112 3.04 -4.03 4.61
CA ASN A 112 3.15 -4.81 3.37
C ASN A 112 2.57 -6.21 3.55
N PHE A 113 2.08 -6.78 2.45
CA PHE A 113 1.63 -8.17 2.44
C PHE A 113 2.81 -9.12 2.64
N ASN A 114 2.55 -10.22 3.35
CA ASN A 114 3.44 -11.34 3.54
C ASN A 114 2.62 -12.61 3.77
N GLU A 115 2.91 -13.69 3.01
CA GLU A 115 2.17 -14.95 3.07
C GLU A 115 0.65 -14.76 2.90
N GLU A 116 0.25 -13.97 1.89
CA GLU A 116 -1.14 -13.61 1.52
C GLU A 116 -1.94 -12.83 2.58
N ARG A 117 -1.27 -12.29 3.59
CA ARG A 117 -1.86 -11.54 4.69
C ARG A 117 -1.13 -10.22 4.91
N ALA A 118 -1.83 -9.24 5.45
CA ALA A 118 -1.22 -8.02 5.96
C ALA A 118 -1.82 -7.62 7.32
N LEU A 119 -1.03 -6.93 8.13
CA LEU A 119 -1.51 -6.28 9.34
C LEU A 119 -2.05 -4.90 9.00
N ALA A 120 -3.20 -4.55 9.56
CA ALA A 120 -3.80 -3.23 9.37
C ALA A 120 -4.52 -2.73 10.62
N LEU A 121 -4.69 -1.42 10.72
CA LEU A 121 -5.49 -0.77 11.76
C LEU A 121 -6.85 -0.39 11.17
N LYS A 122 -7.86 -1.23 11.42
CA LYS A 122 -9.22 -1.03 10.93
C LYS A 122 -10.00 -0.11 11.84
N LEU A 123 -10.45 1.03 11.31
CA LEU A 123 -11.31 1.96 12.02
C LEU A 123 -12.75 1.45 12.06
N ILE A 124 -13.35 1.47 13.25
CA ILE A 124 -14.76 1.13 13.47
C ILE A 124 -15.45 2.29 14.18
N LYS A 125 -16.64 2.63 13.68
CA LYS A 125 -17.53 3.64 14.25
C LYS A 125 -18.61 2.94 15.04
N ASP A 126 -18.61 3.12 16.38
CA ASP A 126 -19.64 2.62 17.28
C ASP A 126 -20.66 3.72 17.59
N VAL A 127 -21.94 3.47 17.37
CA VAL A 127 -23.04 4.35 17.76
C VAL A 127 -23.57 3.87 19.10
N VAL A 128 -23.33 4.65 20.17
CA VAL A 128 -23.66 4.22 21.55
C VAL A 128 -24.95 4.80 22.10
N ALA A 129 -25.38 5.97 21.58
CA ALA A 129 -26.64 6.59 21.99
C ALA A 129 -27.15 7.55 20.91
N LYS A 130 -28.45 7.78 20.91
CA LYS A 130 -29.08 8.88 20.16
C LYS A 130 -29.42 9.99 21.14
N ASN A 131 -28.92 11.18 20.92
CA ASN A 131 -29.35 12.37 21.67
C ASN A 131 -30.63 12.87 21.04
N GLU A 132 -31.79 12.54 21.63
CA GLU A 132 -33.12 12.89 21.10
C GLU A 132 -33.34 14.39 21.05
N ALA A 133 -32.76 15.17 21.97
CA ALA A 133 -32.90 16.62 22.03
C ALA A 133 -32.16 17.36 20.91
N LEU A 134 -31.07 16.76 20.38
CA LEU A 134 -30.24 17.32 19.32
C LEU A 134 -30.35 16.56 18.01
N GLU A 135 -31.14 15.49 17.96
CA GLU A 135 -31.27 14.55 16.83
C GLU A 135 -29.91 14.01 16.33
N LYS A 136 -28.88 14.01 17.20
CA LYS A 136 -27.53 13.57 16.87
C LYS A 136 -27.17 12.25 17.56
N ASN A 137 -26.47 11.40 16.84
CA ASN A 137 -25.89 10.19 17.42
C ASN A 137 -24.62 10.51 18.20
N VAL A 138 -24.49 9.93 19.39
CA VAL A 138 -23.21 9.87 20.12
C VAL A 138 -22.41 8.72 19.53
N VAL A 139 -21.29 9.06 18.92
CA VAL A 139 -20.44 8.09 18.23
C VAL A 139 -19.08 8.03 18.90
N TYR A 140 -18.52 6.81 18.99
CA TYR A 140 -17.14 6.57 19.36
C TYR A 140 -16.42 5.91 18.21
N TYR A 141 -15.16 6.25 18.06
CA TYR A 141 -14.27 5.60 17.12
C TYR A 141 -13.28 4.72 17.87
N LYS A 142 -13.06 3.53 17.35
CA LYS A 142 -12.02 2.62 17.78
C LYS A 142 -11.27 2.11 16.56
N TYR A 143 -9.99 1.84 16.75
CA TYR A 143 -9.28 1.02 15.76
C TYR A 143 -8.92 -0.33 16.36
N HIS A 144 -8.89 -1.32 15.49
CA HIS A 144 -8.51 -2.68 15.81
C HIS A 144 -7.31 -3.09 14.97
N GLU A 145 -6.33 -3.73 15.59
CA GLU A 145 -5.31 -4.44 14.83
C GLU A 145 -5.93 -5.70 14.25
N VAL A 146 -5.94 -5.79 12.92
CA VAL A 146 -6.56 -6.88 12.17
C VAL A 146 -5.56 -7.51 11.21
N VAL A 147 -5.80 -8.78 10.89
CA VAL A 147 -5.19 -9.47 9.77
C VAL A 147 -6.14 -9.36 8.59
N ILE A 148 -5.67 -8.83 7.47
CA ILE A 148 -6.47 -8.69 6.24
C ILE A 148 -5.96 -9.64 5.15
N ASP A 149 -6.86 -10.03 4.24
CA ASP A 149 -6.52 -10.72 3.01
C ASP A 149 -6.24 -9.73 1.85
N LYS A 150 -5.88 -10.27 0.66
CA LYS A 150 -5.58 -9.49 -0.56
C LYS A 150 -6.77 -8.66 -1.10
N ASN A 151 -7.99 -8.86 -0.57
CA ASN A 151 -9.18 -8.05 -0.89
C ASN A 151 -9.43 -6.94 0.15
N GLY A 152 -8.61 -6.88 1.22
CA GLY A 152 -8.77 -5.92 2.32
C GLY A 152 -9.84 -6.35 3.34
N GLU A 153 -10.29 -7.60 3.29
CA GLU A 153 -11.23 -8.15 4.26
C GLU A 153 -10.52 -8.57 5.54
N ALA A 154 -11.04 -8.12 6.69
CA ALA A 154 -10.51 -8.55 7.98
C ALA A 154 -10.86 -10.03 8.22
N LYS A 155 -9.83 -10.86 8.33
CA LYS A 155 -9.95 -12.29 8.66
C LYS A 155 -9.94 -12.54 10.15
N ASP A 156 -9.16 -11.75 10.89
CA ASP A 156 -9.09 -11.89 12.34
C ASP A 156 -8.81 -10.55 13.03
N TYR A 157 -9.24 -10.43 14.29
CA TYR A 157 -9.06 -9.27 15.14
C TYR A 157 -8.09 -9.62 16.26
N LEU A 158 -6.85 -9.13 16.18
CA LEU A 158 -5.80 -9.42 17.17
C LEU A 158 -6.04 -8.72 18.49
N ASN A 159 -6.72 -7.55 18.49
CA ASN A 159 -7.15 -6.85 19.68
C ASN A 159 -8.68 -6.65 19.72
N PRO A 160 -9.48 -7.65 20.07
CA PRO A 160 -10.95 -7.58 19.97
C PRO A 160 -11.60 -6.42 20.75
N LYS A 161 -10.93 -5.88 21.76
CA LYS A 161 -11.42 -4.71 22.52
C LYS A 161 -11.25 -3.39 21.78
N GLY A 162 -10.35 -3.34 20.82
CA GLY A 162 -9.95 -2.13 20.10
C GLY A 162 -9.29 -1.08 21.00
N VAL A 163 -8.86 0.00 20.40
CA VAL A 163 -8.29 1.19 21.04
C VAL A 163 -9.18 2.37 20.70
N ASN A 164 -9.68 3.08 21.70
CA ASN A 164 -10.45 4.30 21.47
C ASN A 164 -9.57 5.36 20.82
N VAL A 165 -10.12 6.05 19.83
CA VAL A 165 -9.42 7.11 19.10
C VAL A 165 -10.37 8.29 18.90
N VAL A 166 -9.83 9.49 18.98
CA VAL A 166 -10.50 10.71 18.54
C VAL A 166 -10.13 10.90 17.08
N LEU A 167 -11.14 10.87 16.20
CA LEU A 167 -10.92 11.04 14.76
C LEU A 167 -10.81 12.53 14.46
N ASP A 168 -9.64 13.07 14.76
CA ASP A 168 -9.29 14.48 14.61
C ASP A 168 -7.80 14.60 14.32
N LYS A 169 -7.43 15.52 13.44
CA LYS A 169 -6.05 15.76 12.99
C LYS A 169 -5.07 16.09 14.11
N ASP A 170 -5.53 16.74 15.18
CA ASP A 170 -4.65 17.08 16.31
C ASP A 170 -4.26 15.86 17.14
N PHE A 171 -5.07 14.79 17.08
CA PHE A 171 -4.83 13.51 17.76
C PHE A 171 -4.21 12.44 16.84
N LEU A 172 -4.41 12.56 15.52
CA LEU A 172 -3.92 11.61 14.51
C LEU A 172 -2.95 12.29 13.54
N LYS A 173 -2.05 13.15 14.05
CA LYS A 173 -0.98 13.80 13.26
C LYS A 173 -0.08 12.78 12.56
N GLU A 174 0.14 11.66 13.21
CA GLU A 174 0.87 10.51 12.67
C GLU A 174 -0.02 9.26 12.77
N PRO A 175 0.08 8.35 11.81
CA PRO A 175 -0.63 7.08 11.85
C PRO A 175 -0.31 6.32 13.14
N PRO A 176 -1.29 5.75 13.85
CA PRO A 176 -1.05 4.92 15.01
C PRO A 176 -0.17 3.72 14.63
N GLN A 177 0.71 3.29 15.51
CA GLN A 177 1.64 2.20 15.23
C GLN A 177 0.94 0.83 15.27
N ILE A 178 1.27 -0.02 14.31
CA ILE A 178 0.98 -1.45 14.35
C ILE A 178 1.94 -2.08 15.35
N THR A 179 1.41 -2.69 16.41
CA THR A 179 2.20 -3.31 17.48
C THR A 179 2.30 -4.83 17.33
N ALA A 180 1.37 -5.42 16.58
CA ALA A 180 1.40 -6.84 16.25
C ALA A 180 2.54 -7.18 15.28
N LYS A 181 2.95 -8.45 15.30
CA LYS A 181 3.94 -9.00 14.38
C LYS A 181 3.41 -10.28 13.78
N GLN A 182 3.56 -10.44 12.47
CA GLN A 182 3.36 -11.71 11.80
C GLN A 182 4.58 -12.61 12.07
N ILE A 183 4.37 -13.81 12.58
CA ILE A 183 5.40 -14.83 12.81
C ILE A 183 5.37 -15.85 11.69
N SER A 184 4.15 -16.21 11.23
CA SER A 184 3.89 -17.03 10.04
C SER A 184 2.50 -16.68 9.52
N LYS A 185 2.07 -17.30 8.41
CA LYS A 185 0.74 -17.11 7.81
C LYS A 185 -0.40 -17.21 8.83
N THR A 186 -0.30 -18.11 9.80
CA THR A 186 -1.36 -18.38 10.79
C THR A 186 -0.99 -18.01 12.22
N LEU A 187 0.22 -17.53 12.48
CA LEU A 187 0.68 -17.21 13.82
C LEU A 187 1.11 -15.75 13.94
N TYR A 188 0.53 -15.06 14.90
CA TYR A 188 0.76 -13.64 15.15
C TYR A 188 1.14 -13.40 16.61
N ALA A 189 2.04 -12.45 16.84
CA ALA A 189 2.37 -11.96 18.17
C ALA A 189 1.76 -10.58 18.36
N PHE A 190 1.03 -10.37 19.45
CA PHE A 190 0.36 -9.13 19.80
C PHE A 190 0.80 -8.68 21.19
N LYS A 191 1.01 -7.37 21.39
CA LYS A 191 1.28 -6.79 22.71
C LYS A 191 -0.01 -6.33 23.38
N GLY A 192 -0.41 -7.03 24.45
CA GLY A 192 -1.51 -6.59 25.31
C GLY A 192 -1.14 -5.44 26.25
N LYS A 193 -2.08 -5.02 27.10
CA LYS A 193 -1.96 -3.88 28.04
C LYS A 193 -0.72 -3.90 28.95
N HIS A 194 -0.11 -5.06 29.19
CA HIS A 194 1.05 -5.23 30.08
C HIS A 194 2.38 -5.33 29.31
N THR A 195 2.44 -4.87 28.07
CA THR A 195 3.64 -4.92 27.22
C THR A 195 4.22 -6.33 26.98
N LYS A 196 3.54 -7.39 27.44
CA LYS A 196 3.90 -8.78 27.20
C LYS A 196 3.30 -9.27 25.90
N TRP A 197 4.04 -10.13 25.21
CA TRP A 197 3.60 -10.76 23.99
C TRP A 197 2.57 -11.86 24.28
N THR A 198 1.52 -11.88 23.47
CA THR A 198 0.56 -12.99 23.38
C THR A 198 0.64 -13.55 21.98
N LEU A 199 0.73 -14.86 21.82
CA LEU A 199 0.64 -15.54 20.54
C LEU A 199 -0.83 -15.84 20.23
N ILE A 200 -1.23 -15.50 19.01
CA ILE A 200 -2.57 -15.75 18.49
C ILE A 200 -2.42 -16.58 17.24
N ARG A 201 -3.11 -17.73 17.21
CA ARG A 201 -3.23 -18.55 16.01
C ARG A 201 -4.56 -18.24 15.34
N ILE A 202 -4.52 -17.85 14.07
CA ILE A 202 -5.71 -17.66 13.23
C ILE A 202 -5.91 -18.91 12.35
N ASN A 203 -7.14 -19.10 11.90
CA ASN A 203 -7.46 -20.15 10.94
C ASN A 203 -7.19 -19.65 9.52
N ASP A 204 -6.80 -20.55 8.62
CA ASP A 204 -6.68 -20.27 7.17
C ASP A 204 -8.05 -20.03 6.53
#